data_cdfbc590e01708c7de78cb4fd26b3f4a
#
_entry.id   cdfbc590e01708c7de78cb4fd26b3f4a
#
_cell.length_a   1.000
_cell.length_b   1.000
_cell.length_c   1.000
_cell.angle_alpha   90.00
_cell.angle_beta   90.00
_cell.angle_gamma   90.00
#
_symmetry.space_group_name_H-M   'P 1'
#
loop_
_entity.id
_entity.type
_entity.pdbx_description
1 polymer ?
#
loop_
_entity_poly.entity_id
_entity_poly.type
_entity_poly.pdbx_seq_one_letter_code
_entity_poly.pdbx_strand_id
1 'polypeptide(L)' 'MSEHRQTVTIVNQRGLHARASAKFVGAVAAIEDDVRVAVAKDGNKAAGGSILGLMMLGAAMGDTVEVVVQG' A
#
# COMPACT_ATOMS: atom_id res chain seq x y z
N MET A 1 11.57 -10.43 15.02
CA MET A 1 10.72 -9.96 13.92
C MET A 1 9.53 -9.23 14.45
N SER A 2 9.24 -8.09 13.92
CA SER A 2 8.09 -7.31 14.32
C SER A 2 7.20 -7.02 13.13
N GLU A 3 5.92 -6.85 13.42
CA GLU A 3 4.95 -6.50 12.40
C GLU A 3 4.18 -5.29 12.89
N HIS A 4 4.07 -4.29 12.05
CA HIS A 4 3.25 -3.13 12.31
C HIS A 4 2.13 -3.07 11.28
N ARG A 5 0.93 -2.77 11.75
CA ARG A 5 -0.23 -2.59 10.90
C ARG A 5 -0.80 -1.21 11.14
N GLN A 6 -1.15 -0.54 10.08
CA GLN A 6 -1.75 0.77 10.16
C GLN A 6 -2.88 0.88 9.15
N THR A 7 -4.02 1.34 9.62
CA THR A 7 -5.17 1.59 8.77
C THR A 7 -5.06 2.99 8.18
N VAL A 8 -5.22 3.08 6.88
CA VAL A 8 -5.12 4.36 6.16
C VAL A 8 -6.36 4.52 5.30
N THR A 9 -6.95 5.71 5.35
CA THR A 9 -8.08 6.05 4.49
C THR A 9 -7.55 6.72 3.24
N ILE A 10 -8.03 6.28 2.10
CA ILE A 10 -7.64 6.85 0.81
C ILE A 10 -8.31 8.21 0.65
N VAL A 11 -7.51 9.25 0.50
CA VAL A 11 -8.02 10.62 0.36
C VAL A 11 -7.88 11.16 -1.06
N ASN A 12 -7.17 10.46 -1.93
CA ASN A 12 -7.02 10.86 -3.32
C ASN A 12 -8.32 10.66 -4.09
N GLN A 13 -8.72 11.64 -4.90
CA GLN A 13 -9.97 11.55 -5.67
C GLN A 13 -10.02 10.31 -6.55
N ARG A 14 -8.90 9.90 -7.10
CA ARG A 14 -8.83 8.75 -8.01
C ARG A 14 -8.42 7.46 -7.31
N GLY A 15 -8.29 7.49 -5.98
CA GLY A 15 -7.85 6.33 -5.23
C GLY A 15 -6.41 5.93 -5.56
N LEU A 16 -6.13 4.62 -5.49
CA LEU A 16 -4.80 4.09 -5.80
C LEU A 16 -4.62 3.87 -7.30
N HIS A 17 -4.66 4.96 -8.07
CA HIS A 17 -4.37 4.92 -9.49
C HIS A 17 -2.84 4.90 -9.71
N ALA A 18 -2.40 4.91 -10.97
CA ALA A 18 -0.99 4.72 -11.31
C ALA A 18 -0.06 5.71 -10.61
N ARG A 19 -0.42 7.00 -10.59
CA ARG A 19 0.44 8.03 -9.98
C ARG A 19 0.55 7.85 -8.47
N ALA A 20 -0.58 7.61 -7.81
CA ALA A 20 -0.57 7.43 -6.35
C ALA A 20 0.17 6.15 -5.98
N SER A 21 -0.02 5.07 -6.73
CA SER A 21 0.70 3.83 -6.52
C SER A 21 2.19 4.00 -6.73
N ALA A 22 2.60 4.77 -7.74
CA ALA A 22 4.01 5.04 -7.99
C ALA A 22 4.64 5.81 -6.83
N LYS A 23 3.94 6.79 -6.28
CA LYS A 23 4.42 7.52 -5.11
C LYS A 23 4.59 6.60 -3.91
N PHE A 24 3.64 5.71 -3.70
CA PHE A 24 3.71 4.75 -2.60
C PHE A 24 4.91 3.81 -2.77
N VAL A 25 5.10 3.28 -3.96
CA VAL A 25 6.22 2.40 -4.27
C VAL A 25 7.56 3.12 -4.03
N GLY A 26 7.66 4.38 -4.44
CA GLY A 26 8.85 5.18 -4.20
C GLY A 26 9.12 5.38 -2.71
N ALA A 27 8.08 5.62 -1.92
CA ALA A 27 8.23 5.77 -0.49
C ALA A 27 8.67 4.46 0.16
N VAL A 28 8.11 3.33 -0.28
CA VAL A 28 8.49 2.02 0.22
C VAL A 28 9.96 1.72 -0.09
N ALA A 29 10.40 2.05 -1.29
CA ALA A 29 11.78 1.83 -1.69
C ALA A 29 12.76 2.63 -0.84
N ALA A 30 12.34 3.80 -0.36
CA ALA A 30 13.18 4.64 0.49
C ALA A 30 13.28 4.12 1.94
N ILE A 31 12.36 3.28 2.38
CA ILE A 31 12.34 2.81 3.75
C ILE A 31 13.50 1.86 4.04
N GLU A 32 13.69 0.82 3.19
CA GLU A 32 14.82 0.04 3.35
C GLU A 32 14.87 -1.34 2.83
N ASP A 33 15.94 -2.04 3.03
CA ASP A 33 16.18 -3.32 2.44
C ASP A 33 15.66 -4.50 3.27
N ASP A 34 15.53 -4.30 4.58
CA ASP A 34 15.21 -5.40 5.50
C ASP A 34 13.75 -5.47 5.88
N VAL A 35 12.94 -4.60 5.32
CA VAL A 35 11.53 -4.47 5.69
C VAL A 35 10.65 -4.85 4.51
N ARG A 36 9.59 -5.60 4.80
CA ARG A 36 8.58 -5.94 3.82
C ARG A 36 7.34 -5.11 4.07
N VAL A 37 6.83 -4.49 3.04
CA VAL A 37 5.62 -3.70 3.11
C VAL A 37 4.56 -4.31 2.21
N ALA A 38 3.35 -4.45 2.73
CA ALA A 38 2.21 -4.93 1.97
C ALA A 38 1.02 -4.04 2.24
N VAL A 39 0.09 -4.00 1.31
CA VAL A 39 -1.16 -3.28 1.46
C VAL A 39 -2.31 -4.27 1.29
N ALA A 40 -3.23 -4.25 2.23
CA ALA A 40 -4.37 -5.16 2.21
C ALA A 40 -5.68 -4.40 2.15
N LYS A 41 -6.63 -4.92 1.40
CA LYS A 41 -7.98 -4.38 1.31
C LYS A 41 -8.96 -5.53 1.07
N ASP A 42 -9.97 -5.63 1.92
CA ASP A 42 -11.06 -6.61 1.77
C ASP A 42 -10.57 -8.04 1.58
N GLY A 43 -9.52 -8.42 2.30
CA GLY A 43 -8.97 -9.76 2.22
C GLY A 43 -7.95 -9.97 1.10
N ASN A 44 -7.75 -8.97 0.25
CA ASN A 44 -6.74 -9.02 -0.80
C ASN A 44 -5.49 -8.29 -0.33
N LYS A 45 -4.34 -8.78 -0.75
CA LYS A 45 -3.07 -8.21 -0.33
C LYS A 45 -2.18 -8.00 -1.55
N ALA A 46 -1.47 -6.90 -1.57
CA ALA A 46 -0.51 -6.58 -2.62
C ALA A 46 0.82 -6.18 -1.99
N ALA A 47 1.91 -6.49 -2.69
CA ALA A 47 3.23 -6.06 -2.26
C ALA A 47 3.33 -4.52 -2.39
N GLY A 48 3.90 -3.87 -1.38
CA GLY A 48 4.05 -2.42 -1.38
C GLY A 48 4.98 -1.90 -2.47
N GLY A 49 5.80 -2.78 -3.05
CA GLY A 49 6.68 -2.42 -4.16
C GLY A 49 6.11 -2.67 -5.54
N SER A 50 4.83 -3.06 -5.64
CA SER A 50 4.21 -3.39 -6.93
C SER A 50 3.15 -2.35 -7.30
N ILE A 51 3.43 -1.53 -8.29
CA ILE A 51 2.47 -0.54 -8.77
C ILE A 51 1.20 -1.24 -9.28
N LEU A 52 1.38 -2.27 -10.09
CA LEU A 52 0.25 -3.00 -10.65
C LEU A 52 -0.58 -3.68 -9.55
N GLY A 53 0.09 -4.30 -8.59
CA GLY A 53 -0.60 -4.95 -7.47
C GLY A 53 -1.44 -3.96 -6.67
N LEU A 54 -0.90 -2.77 -6.39
CA LEU A 54 -1.64 -1.74 -5.66
C LEU A 54 -2.86 -1.28 -6.45
N MET A 55 -2.72 -1.10 -7.76
CA MET A 55 -3.84 -0.70 -8.60
C MET A 55 -4.93 -1.77 -8.64
N MET A 56 -4.55 -3.03 -8.61
CA MET A 56 -5.50 -4.15 -8.64
C MET A 56 -6.30 -4.30 -7.36
N LEU A 57 -5.87 -3.68 -6.26
CA LEU A 57 -6.67 -3.68 -5.04
C LEU A 57 -7.98 -2.92 -5.21
N GLY A 58 -8.06 -2.02 -6.17
CA GLY A 58 -9.27 -1.28 -6.45
C GLY A 58 -9.66 -0.29 -5.37
N ALA A 59 -8.72 0.18 -4.58
CA ALA A 59 -9.00 1.13 -3.50
C ALA A 59 -9.35 2.49 -4.09
N ALA A 60 -10.49 3.03 -3.68
CA ALA A 60 -11.00 4.32 -4.14
C ALA A 60 -11.02 5.32 -2.99
N MET A 61 -11.30 6.58 -3.31
CA MET A 61 -11.42 7.62 -2.30
C MET A 61 -12.48 7.22 -1.26
N GLY A 62 -12.13 7.33 -0.01
CA GLY A 62 -12.99 6.94 1.10
C GLY A 62 -12.80 5.51 1.56
N ASP A 63 -12.17 4.68 0.75
CA ASP A 63 -11.88 3.30 1.14
C ASP A 63 -10.74 3.27 2.15
N THR A 64 -10.76 2.23 2.97
CA THR A 64 -9.73 2.02 3.98
C THR A 64 -8.85 0.85 3.56
N VAL A 65 -7.55 1.02 3.68
CA VAL A 65 -6.59 -0.05 3.43
C VAL A 65 -5.74 -0.24 4.67
N GLU A 66 -5.17 -1.42 4.81
CA GLU A 66 -4.25 -1.72 5.89
C GLU A 66 -2.85 -1.84 5.33
N VAL A 67 -1.94 -1.05 5.87
CA VAL A 67 -0.53 -1.12 5.51
C VAL A 67 0.16 -2.00 6.55
N VAL A 68 0.78 -3.07 6.09
CA VAL A 68 1.45 -4.04 6.95
C VAL A 68 2.95 -3.95 6.69
N VAL A 69 3.70 -3.71 7.75
CA VAL A 69 5.16 -3.61 7.67
C VAL A 69 5.76 -4.72 8.53
N GLN A 70 6.58 -5.54 7.92
CA GLN A 70 7.26 -6.64 8.60
C GLN A 70 8.77 -6.44 8.48
N GLY A 71 9.44 -6.53 9.59
CA GLY A 71 10.88 -6.34 9.57
C GLY A 71 11.62 -7.28 10.50
#